data_5879c2da438f57a3f37a82b213cef2c2
#
_entry.id   5879c2da438f57a3f37a82b213cef2c2
#
_cell.length_a   1.000
_cell.length_b   1.000
_cell.length_c   1.000
_cell.angle_alpha   90.00
_cell.angle_beta   90.00
_cell.angle_gamma   90.00
#
_symmetry.space_group_name_H-M   'P 1'
#
loop_
_entity.id
_entity.type
_entity.pdbx_description
1 polymer ?
#
loop_
_entity_poly.entity_id
_entity_poly.type
_entity_poly.pdbx_seq_one_letter_code
_entity_poly.pdbx_strand_id
1 'polypeptide(L)'
;LMLIWYQLIMTSSSNFKLRTIISLLSILPAIILIYWQFPLSSPFLLWMKVIFAISLLAFGLPIFILLAALAIFFFLSEPSEWATNFDLISTISDSAYRIVVSPTLAAIPIFTLAGYLLAESNISERLLHFFKSCLGWIPGSTVLIVVLLCAFFTALTGGSGVTILALGAILYPILIEDGYSKKFSLGLITTAGSIGLLFPPSLPAIIYSVTAGINPLDLFKQGFLPAVFLLLVVFVYGLQSKSFSSNKHAFNFKSAVKSIKEASWEIIIPILIIASLFSGFATLVECAALLVFYVVLVEVVVYKDITFEEIPKIIINCSTLVGGVLIILGFAMGFTGYLVDAQVPLKILHFVQSSISSKIIFLLALNILLLIIGCIMDVFSAIIVVVPLIAPLASYFGIDPIHLAIIFIANLELGYITPPVGMNLYLSSYRFEKDMPTIYAATLPFFFIRLIGVLMITYIPLFFY
;
A
#
# COMPACT_ATOMS: atom_id res chain seq x y z
N LEU A 1 -10.31 -14.49 2.21
CA LEU A 1 -11.54 -15.06 1.63
C LEU A 1 -11.41 -15.25 0.12
N MET A 2 -10.96 -14.24 -0.65
CA MET A 2 -10.75 -14.36 -2.12
C MET A 2 -9.76 -15.46 -2.50
N LEU A 3 -8.62 -15.58 -1.82
CA LEU A 3 -7.61 -16.61 -2.10
C LEU A 3 -8.03 -18.00 -1.61
N ILE A 4 -8.73 -18.10 -0.49
CA ILE A 4 -9.33 -19.35 -0.01
C ILE A 4 -10.44 -19.80 -0.98
N TRP A 5 -11.27 -18.88 -1.47
CA TRP A 5 -12.25 -19.14 -2.52
C TRP A 5 -11.58 -19.51 -3.85
N TYR A 6 -10.50 -18.81 -4.23
CA TYR A 6 -9.73 -19.11 -5.44
C TYR A 6 -9.09 -20.51 -5.39
N GLN A 7 -8.48 -20.90 -4.25
CA GLN A 7 -7.98 -22.26 -4.05
C GLN A 7 -9.08 -23.32 -4.03
N LEU A 8 -10.19 -23.08 -3.31
CA LEU A 8 -11.34 -23.97 -3.30
C LEU A 8 -11.98 -24.15 -4.69
N ILE A 9 -11.94 -23.11 -5.51
CA ILE A 9 -12.48 -23.11 -6.86
C ILE A 9 -11.51 -23.79 -7.86
N MET A 10 -10.19 -23.68 -7.67
CA MET A 10 -9.20 -24.27 -8.58
C MET A 10 -8.96 -25.77 -8.34
N THR A 11 -9.26 -26.31 -7.17
CA THR A 11 -8.92 -27.70 -6.81
C THR A 11 -9.97 -28.74 -7.14
N SER A 12 -11.15 -28.36 -7.65
CA SER A 12 -12.24 -29.33 -7.93
C SER A 12 -12.76 -29.22 -9.36
N SER A 13 -12.57 -30.28 -10.14
CA SER A 13 -13.13 -30.46 -11.50
C SER A 13 -14.66 -30.51 -11.55
N SER A 14 -15.33 -30.72 -10.42
CA SER A 14 -16.81 -30.73 -10.31
C SER A 14 -17.42 -29.31 -10.34
N ASN A 15 -16.61 -28.26 -10.16
CA ASN A 15 -17.08 -26.87 -10.04
C ASN A 15 -17.25 -26.12 -11.36
N PHE A 16 -16.90 -26.72 -12.51
CA PHE A 16 -17.10 -26.06 -13.82
C PHE A 16 -18.58 -25.76 -14.08
N LYS A 17 -19.48 -26.71 -13.78
CA LYS A 17 -20.93 -26.52 -13.92
C LYS A 17 -21.47 -25.45 -12.95
N LEU A 18 -21.00 -25.44 -11.72
CA LEU A 18 -21.39 -24.42 -10.74
C LEU A 18 -20.92 -23.03 -11.17
N ARG A 19 -19.69 -22.90 -11.67
CA ARG A 19 -19.15 -21.67 -12.25
C ARG A 19 -19.98 -21.16 -13.43
N THR A 20 -20.33 -22.05 -14.35
CA THR A 20 -21.15 -21.69 -15.52
C THR A 20 -22.56 -21.25 -15.10
N ILE A 21 -23.17 -21.93 -14.10
CA ILE A 21 -24.49 -21.54 -13.57
C ILE A 21 -24.41 -20.17 -12.87
N ILE A 22 -23.41 -19.95 -12.04
CA ILE A 22 -23.25 -18.67 -11.36
C ILE A 22 -22.91 -17.54 -12.37
N SER A 23 -22.08 -17.80 -13.43
CA SER A 23 -21.83 -16.82 -14.49
C SER A 23 -23.09 -16.46 -15.28
N LEU A 24 -23.91 -17.44 -15.60
CA LEU A 24 -25.21 -17.21 -16.23
C LEU A 24 -26.15 -16.44 -15.30
N LEU A 25 -26.17 -16.74 -14.02
CA LEU A 25 -26.97 -16.03 -13.03
C LEU A 25 -26.50 -14.58 -12.79
N SER A 26 -25.21 -14.27 -12.96
CA SER A 26 -24.72 -12.88 -12.84
C SER A 26 -24.97 -12.03 -14.09
N ILE A 27 -25.04 -12.67 -15.26
CA ILE A 27 -25.38 -11.98 -16.52
C ILE A 27 -26.88 -11.72 -16.60
N LEU A 28 -27.70 -12.54 -15.95
CA LEU A 28 -29.17 -12.41 -15.97
C LEU A 28 -29.69 -11.03 -15.49
N PRO A 29 -29.20 -10.45 -14.36
CA PRO A 29 -29.58 -9.11 -13.95
C PRO A 29 -29.20 -8.03 -14.96
N ALA A 30 -28.04 -8.14 -15.61
CA ALA A 30 -27.60 -7.21 -16.63
C ALA A 30 -28.50 -7.29 -17.88
N ILE A 31 -28.86 -8.50 -18.33
CA ILE A 31 -29.77 -8.71 -19.46
C ILE A 31 -31.16 -8.18 -19.13
N ILE A 32 -31.67 -8.44 -17.93
CA ILE A 32 -32.99 -7.96 -17.48
C ILE A 32 -33.03 -6.43 -17.46
N LEU A 33 -31.98 -5.75 -17.00
CA LEU A 33 -31.88 -4.28 -16.99
C LEU A 33 -31.78 -3.66 -18.38
N ILE A 34 -31.09 -4.32 -19.31
CA ILE A 34 -30.96 -3.85 -20.70
C ILE A 34 -32.28 -3.98 -21.47
N TYR A 35 -33.05 -5.05 -21.24
CA TYR A 35 -34.27 -5.31 -21.97
C TYR A 35 -35.55 -4.77 -21.31
N TRP A 36 -35.56 -4.58 -19.98
CA TRP A 36 -36.72 -4.11 -19.26
C TRP A 36 -36.48 -2.68 -18.77
N GLN A 37 -37.16 -1.72 -19.34
CA GLN A 37 -37.18 -0.31 -18.89
C GLN A 37 -37.92 -0.20 -17.53
N PHE A 38 -37.27 -0.59 -16.44
CA PHE A 38 -37.85 -0.41 -15.11
C PHE A 38 -37.83 1.06 -14.69
N PRO A 39 -38.89 1.56 -13.99
CA PRO A 39 -38.85 2.88 -13.41
C PRO A 39 -37.74 3.00 -12.38
N LEU A 40 -36.87 3.98 -12.53
CA LEU A 40 -35.58 4.17 -11.90
C LEU A 40 -35.57 4.41 -10.39
N SER A 41 -36.74 4.76 -9.82
CA SER A 41 -36.90 5.01 -8.38
C SER A 41 -37.23 3.74 -7.58
N SER A 42 -37.25 2.56 -8.21
CA SER A 42 -37.68 1.35 -7.52
C SER A 42 -36.57 0.77 -6.63
N PRO A 43 -36.88 0.39 -5.37
CA PRO A 43 -35.93 -0.31 -4.50
C PRO A 43 -35.40 -1.62 -5.12
N PHE A 44 -36.11 -2.18 -6.09
CA PHE A 44 -35.74 -3.36 -6.87
C PHE A 44 -34.44 -3.13 -7.69
N LEU A 45 -34.28 -1.95 -8.30
CA LEU A 45 -33.07 -1.62 -9.07
C LEU A 45 -31.84 -1.54 -8.17
N LEU A 46 -31.97 -1.00 -6.97
CA LEU A 46 -30.89 -0.94 -5.98
C LEU A 46 -30.47 -2.36 -5.57
N TRP A 47 -31.44 -3.24 -5.29
CA TRP A 47 -31.14 -4.63 -4.95
C TRP A 47 -30.46 -5.38 -6.11
N MET A 48 -30.86 -5.13 -7.34
CA MET A 48 -30.20 -5.69 -8.52
C MET A 48 -28.75 -5.24 -8.66
N LYS A 49 -28.46 -3.93 -8.44
CA LYS A 49 -27.10 -3.40 -8.42
C LYS A 49 -26.25 -4.07 -7.35
N VAL A 50 -26.80 -4.26 -6.15
CA VAL A 50 -26.12 -4.92 -5.03
C VAL A 50 -25.87 -6.40 -5.33
N ILE A 51 -26.88 -7.13 -5.83
CA ILE A 51 -26.75 -8.54 -6.18
C ILE A 51 -25.71 -8.72 -7.29
N PHE A 52 -25.71 -7.86 -8.31
CA PHE A 52 -24.71 -7.90 -9.38
C PHE A 52 -23.29 -7.67 -8.83
N ALA A 53 -23.09 -6.67 -7.98
CA ALA A 53 -21.79 -6.40 -7.35
C ALA A 53 -21.31 -7.59 -6.50
N ILE A 54 -22.19 -8.16 -5.68
CA ILE A 54 -21.88 -9.34 -4.85
C ILE A 54 -21.57 -10.56 -5.72
N SER A 55 -22.30 -10.77 -6.80
CA SER A 55 -22.05 -11.89 -7.70
C SER A 55 -20.67 -11.78 -8.37
N LEU A 56 -20.29 -10.59 -8.85
CA LEU A 56 -18.97 -10.34 -9.43
C LEU A 56 -17.84 -10.58 -8.41
N LEU A 57 -18.03 -10.15 -7.16
CA LEU A 57 -17.10 -10.43 -6.06
C LEU A 57 -16.98 -11.93 -5.78
N ALA A 58 -18.10 -12.66 -5.78
CA ALA A 58 -18.12 -14.10 -5.54
C ALA A 58 -17.40 -14.90 -6.64
N PHE A 59 -17.27 -14.36 -7.85
CA PHE A 59 -16.49 -14.96 -8.94
C PHE A 59 -14.99 -14.87 -8.74
N GLY A 60 -14.50 -14.08 -7.79
CA GLY A 60 -13.08 -13.84 -7.59
C GLY A 60 -12.43 -13.14 -8.79
N LEU A 61 -13.16 -12.28 -9.48
CA LEU A 61 -12.64 -11.50 -10.60
C LEU A 61 -11.53 -10.58 -10.13
N PRO A 62 -10.49 -10.33 -10.96
CA PRO A 62 -9.52 -9.29 -10.68
C PRO A 62 -10.21 -7.93 -10.46
N ILE A 63 -9.72 -7.14 -9.51
CA ILE A 63 -10.35 -5.89 -9.07
C ILE A 63 -10.60 -4.92 -10.23
N PHE A 64 -9.69 -4.84 -11.20
CA PHE A 64 -9.86 -3.96 -12.35
C PHE A 64 -11.04 -4.36 -13.25
N ILE A 65 -11.29 -5.67 -13.43
CA ILE A 65 -12.46 -6.16 -14.17
C ILE A 65 -13.73 -5.87 -13.39
N LEU A 66 -13.71 -6.07 -12.07
CA LEU A 66 -14.83 -5.75 -11.18
C LEU A 66 -15.22 -4.28 -11.29
N LEU A 67 -14.25 -3.37 -11.18
CA LEU A 67 -14.49 -1.92 -11.25
C LEU A 67 -14.99 -1.50 -12.63
N ALA A 68 -14.40 -2.05 -13.71
CA ALA A 68 -14.88 -1.80 -15.07
C ALA A 68 -16.32 -2.27 -15.26
N ALA A 69 -16.63 -3.50 -14.85
CA ALA A 69 -17.97 -4.07 -14.98
C ALA A 69 -19.01 -3.28 -14.16
N LEU A 70 -18.66 -2.88 -12.94
CA LEU A 70 -19.52 -2.05 -12.11
C LEU A 70 -19.75 -0.67 -12.73
N ALA A 71 -18.70 -0.01 -13.23
CA ALA A 71 -18.81 1.28 -13.87
C ALA A 71 -19.75 1.21 -15.09
N ILE A 72 -19.50 0.28 -16.00
CA ILE A 72 -20.32 0.09 -17.20
C ILE A 72 -21.78 -0.24 -16.84
N PHE A 73 -21.98 -1.19 -15.93
CA PHE A 73 -23.33 -1.60 -15.52
C PHE A 73 -24.11 -0.48 -14.85
N PHE A 74 -23.46 0.31 -14.00
CA PHE A 74 -24.10 1.42 -13.31
C PHE A 74 -24.42 2.58 -14.26
N PHE A 75 -23.50 2.91 -15.16
CA PHE A 75 -23.79 3.92 -16.21
C PHE A 75 -24.95 3.48 -17.11
N LEU A 76 -25.00 2.22 -17.53
CA LEU A 76 -26.11 1.72 -18.36
C LEU A 76 -27.44 1.63 -17.60
N SER A 77 -27.41 1.60 -16.28
CA SER A 77 -28.62 1.51 -15.46
C SER A 77 -29.18 2.88 -15.03
N GLU A 78 -28.51 3.99 -15.34
CA GLU A 78 -29.01 5.32 -15.07
C GLU A 78 -29.63 5.92 -16.34
N PRO A 79 -30.86 6.49 -16.32
CA PRO A 79 -31.37 7.24 -17.44
C PRO A 79 -30.72 8.62 -17.41
N SER A 80 -30.08 8.99 -18.46
CA SER A 80 -29.67 10.36 -18.68
C SER A 80 -30.61 11.02 -19.71
N GLU A 81 -31.21 12.11 -19.34
CA GLU A 81 -31.95 12.94 -20.28
C GLU A 81 -31.04 13.69 -21.25
N TRP A 82 -29.73 13.79 -20.92
CA TRP A 82 -28.79 14.71 -21.57
C TRP A 82 -27.62 14.02 -22.30
N ALA A 83 -27.38 12.74 -22.07
CA ALA A 83 -26.27 12.00 -22.69
C ALA A 83 -26.73 10.62 -23.13
N THR A 84 -26.18 10.14 -24.25
CA THR A 84 -26.40 8.76 -24.65
C THR A 84 -25.60 7.82 -23.73
N ASN A 85 -26.04 6.58 -23.59
CA ASN A 85 -25.30 5.58 -22.80
C ASN A 85 -23.86 5.41 -23.30
N PHE A 86 -23.61 5.69 -24.58
CA PHE A 86 -22.26 5.69 -25.17
C PHE A 86 -21.39 6.84 -24.67
N ASP A 87 -21.96 8.05 -24.48
CA ASP A 87 -21.22 9.20 -23.95
C ASP A 87 -20.81 8.96 -22.49
N LEU A 88 -21.68 8.30 -21.71
CA LEU A 88 -21.37 7.93 -20.32
C LEU A 88 -20.24 6.88 -20.24
N ILE A 89 -20.23 5.88 -21.14
CA ILE A 89 -19.15 4.88 -21.20
C ILE A 89 -17.83 5.52 -21.67
N SER A 90 -17.87 6.52 -22.55
CA SER A 90 -16.66 7.21 -23.01
C SER A 90 -15.95 7.94 -21.88
N THR A 91 -16.67 8.38 -20.83
CA THR A 91 -16.06 9.01 -19.63
C THR A 91 -15.09 8.07 -18.90
N ILE A 92 -15.31 6.74 -18.96
CA ILE A 92 -14.40 5.74 -18.39
C ILE A 92 -13.06 5.77 -19.14
N SER A 93 -13.11 5.78 -20.48
CA SER A 93 -11.91 5.82 -21.33
C SER A 93 -11.17 7.14 -21.17
N ASP A 94 -11.88 8.26 -21.09
CA ASP A 94 -11.29 9.59 -20.88
C ASP A 94 -10.63 9.68 -19.50
N SER A 95 -11.27 9.14 -18.48
CA SER A 95 -10.70 9.07 -17.12
C SER A 95 -9.42 8.24 -17.07
N ALA A 96 -9.43 7.08 -17.72
CA ALA A 96 -8.25 6.22 -17.84
C ALA A 96 -7.11 6.93 -18.63
N TYR A 97 -7.43 7.61 -19.72
CA TYR A 97 -6.46 8.36 -20.52
C TYR A 97 -5.82 9.50 -19.73
N ARG A 98 -6.61 10.28 -18.97
CA ARG A 98 -6.09 11.37 -18.12
C ARG A 98 -5.04 10.90 -17.12
N ILE A 99 -5.19 9.68 -16.62
CA ILE A 99 -4.23 9.06 -15.72
C ILE A 99 -2.92 8.77 -16.45
N VAL A 100 -3.01 8.12 -17.61
CA VAL A 100 -1.81 7.74 -18.39
C VAL A 100 -0.97 8.94 -18.77
N VAL A 101 -1.60 10.09 -19.08
CA VAL A 101 -0.88 11.32 -19.44
C VAL A 101 -0.48 12.18 -18.23
N SER A 102 -0.84 11.78 -17.01
CA SER A 102 -0.45 12.51 -15.79
C SER A 102 1.06 12.43 -15.55
N PRO A 103 1.78 13.56 -15.52
CA PRO A 103 3.23 13.54 -15.23
C PRO A 103 3.57 12.88 -13.90
N THR A 104 2.77 13.11 -12.87
CA THR A 104 2.99 12.55 -11.53
C THR A 104 2.97 11.02 -11.54
N LEU A 105 2.09 10.41 -12.36
CA LEU A 105 1.98 8.96 -12.43
C LEU A 105 3.13 8.31 -13.21
N ALA A 106 3.77 9.05 -14.13
CA ALA A 106 4.97 8.58 -14.82
C ALA A 106 6.14 8.30 -13.86
N ALA A 107 6.16 8.94 -12.68
CA ALA A 107 7.16 8.67 -11.65
C ALA A 107 7.02 7.26 -11.04
N ILE A 108 5.81 6.70 -11.02
CA ILE A 108 5.50 5.40 -10.40
C ILE A 108 6.35 4.26 -11.01
N PRO A 109 6.27 3.97 -12.32
CA PRO A 109 7.07 2.91 -12.93
C PRO A 109 8.57 3.12 -12.75
N ILE A 110 9.02 4.36 -12.76
CA ILE A 110 10.43 4.69 -12.69
C ILE A 110 10.98 4.48 -11.26
N PHE A 111 10.30 4.99 -10.22
CA PHE A 111 10.69 4.71 -8.82
C PHE A 111 10.63 3.22 -8.50
N THR A 112 9.56 2.54 -8.96
CA THR A 112 9.41 1.09 -8.74
C THR A 112 10.55 0.32 -9.40
N LEU A 113 10.97 0.71 -10.60
CA LEU A 113 12.11 0.08 -11.27
C LEU A 113 13.40 0.23 -10.46
N ALA A 114 13.67 1.43 -9.92
CA ALA A 114 14.81 1.62 -9.02
C ALA A 114 14.74 0.69 -7.81
N GLY A 115 13.56 0.58 -7.17
CA GLY A 115 13.34 -0.32 -6.04
C GLY A 115 13.56 -1.79 -6.38
N TYR A 116 13.11 -2.25 -7.55
CA TYR A 116 13.33 -3.63 -8.00
C TYR A 116 14.80 -3.92 -8.33
N LEU A 117 15.51 -2.98 -8.96
CA LEU A 117 16.95 -3.11 -9.19
C LEU A 117 17.70 -3.26 -7.85
N LEU A 118 17.38 -2.42 -6.87
CA LEU A 118 17.98 -2.50 -5.55
C LEU A 118 17.60 -3.79 -4.80
N ALA A 119 16.39 -4.31 -4.98
CA ALA A 119 15.96 -5.55 -4.34
C ALA A 119 16.65 -6.81 -4.87
N GLU A 120 17.09 -6.80 -6.13
CA GLU A 120 17.82 -7.89 -6.77
C GLU A 120 19.35 -7.78 -6.57
N SER A 121 19.84 -6.66 -6.03
CA SER A 121 21.26 -6.43 -5.73
C SER A 121 21.66 -6.86 -4.31
N ASN A 122 22.96 -6.81 -3.99
CA ASN A 122 23.47 -7.10 -2.65
C ASN A 122 23.40 -5.90 -1.67
N ILE A 123 22.65 -4.87 -2.00
CA ILE A 123 22.47 -3.67 -1.17
C ILE A 123 22.03 -4.00 0.26
N SER A 124 21.18 -5.02 0.42
CA SER A 124 20.65 -5.46 1.72
C SER A 124 21.77 -5.87 2.68
N GLU A 125 22.74 -6.62 2.19
CA GLU A 125 23.90 -7.07 2.99
C GLU A 125 24.85 -5.92 3.30
N ARG A 126 25.14 -5.05 2.31
CA ARG A 126 26.02 -3.89 2.50
C ARG A 126 25.44 -2.89 3.50
N LEU A 127 24.16 -2.56 3.38
CA LEU A 127 23.47 -1.68 4.33
C LEU A 127 23.36 -2.32 5.72
N LEU A 128 23.15 -3.63 5.80
CA LEU A 128 23.17 -4.35 7.07
C LEU A 128 24.53 -4.23 7.77
N HIS A 129 25.63 -4.47 7.04
CA HIS A 129 27.00 -4.31 7.57
C HIS A 129 27.27 -2.87 7.99
N PHE A 130 26.84 -1.88 7.19
CA PHE A 130 26.96 -0.48 7.52
C PHE A 130 26.22 -0.14 8.83
N PHE A 131 24.93 -0.50 8.93
CA PHE A 131 24.15 -0.21 10.13
C PHE A 131 24.68 -0.95 11.36
N LYS A 132 25.10 -2.22 11.24
CA LYS A 132 25.72 -2.97 12.34
C LYS A 132 27.01 -2.30 12.82
N SER A 133 27.83 -1.83 11.93
CA SER A 133 29.10 -1.18 12.28
C SER A 133 28.89 0.21 12.93
N CYS A 134 27.89 0.95 12.48
CA CYS A 134 27.61 2.30 12.98
C CYS A 134 26.71 2.34 14.21
N LEU A 135 25.71 1.47 14.27
CA LEU A 135 24.66 1.48 15.31
C LEU A 135 24.76 0.30 16.29
N GLY A 136 25.63 -0.71 16.01
CA GLY A 136 25.70 -1.95 16.78
C GLY A 136 26.05 -1.79 18.27
N TRP A 137 26.58 -0.66 18.69
CA TRP A 137 26.84 -0.29 20.08
C TRP A 137 25.61 0.18 20.85
N ILE A 138 24.51 0.52 20.15
CA ILE A 138 23.24 0.98 20.76
C ILE A 138 22.50 -0.26 21.28
N PRO A 139 21.98 -0.23 22.51
CA PRO A 139 21.12 -1.30 23.00
C PRO A 139 19.92 -1.50 22.06
N GLY A 140 19.63 -2.76 21.69
CA GLY A 140 18.53 -3.06 20.75
C GLY A 140 18.79 -2.63 19.31
N SER A 141 20.05 -2.36 18.95
CA SER A 141 20.46 -1.95 17.60
C SER A 141 19.92 -2.85 16.50
N THR A 142 19.86 -4.18 16.73
CA THR A 142 19.36 -5.13 15.72
C THR A 142 17.91 -4.86 15.36
N VAL A 143 17.06 -4.52 16.32
CA VAL A 143 15.66 -4.11 16.04
C VAL A 143 15.63 -2.82 15.23
N LEU A 144 16.43 -1.81 15.61
CA LEU A 144 16.53 -0.56 14.90
C LEU A 144 16.99 -0.78 13.45
N ILE A 145 18.00 -1.59 13.26
CA ILE A 145 18.56 -1.95 11.94
C ILE A 145 17.49 -2.64 11.08
N VAL A 146 16.77 -3.62 11.63
CA VAL A 146 15.70 -4.33 10.92
C VAL A 146 14.61 -3.34 10.48
N VAL A 147 14.17 -2.47 11.37
CA VAL A 147 13.09 -1.52 11.06
C VAL A 147 13.54 -0.47 10.04
N LEU A 148 14.78 0.04 10.15
CA LEU A 148 15.36 0.99 9.19
C LEU A 148 15.53 0.37 7.80
N LEU A 149 16.07 -0.86 7.73
CA LEU A 149 16.22 -1.55 6.44
C LEU A 149 14.86 -1.83 5.80
N CYS A 150 13.90 -2.34 6.55
CA CYS A 150 12.55 -2.57 6.03
C CYS A 150 11.90 -1.26 5.56
N ALA A 151 12.02 -0.18 6.33
CA ALA A 151 11.46 1.11 5.95
C ALA A 151 12.09 1.65 4.65
N PHE A 152 13.41 1.58 4.53
CA PHE A 152 14.15 1.99 3.34
C PHE A 152 13.73 1.20 2.10
N PHE A 153 13.70 -0.13 2.18
CA PHE A 153 13.31 -0.98 1.06
C PHE A 153 11.85 -0.78 0.67
N THR A 154 10.95 -0.70 1.63
CA THR A 154 9.52 -0.51 1.35
C THR A 154 9.23 0.87 0.75
N ALA A 155 9.93 1.91 1.19
CA ALA A 155 9.81 3.24 0.58
C ALA A 155 10.16 3.24 -0.91
N LEU A 156 11.22 2.52 -1.28
CA LEU A 156 11.70 2.45 -2.67
C LEU A 156 10.89 1.47 -3.53
N THR A 157 10.58 0.27 -3.00
CA THR A 157 9.83 -0.75 -3.75
C THR A 157 8.34 -0.45 -3.83
N GLY A 158 7.83 0.40 -2.92
CA GLY A 158 6.42 0.73 -2.82
C GLY A 158 5.52 -0.41 -2.33
N GLY A 159 6.10 -1.55 -1.96
CA GLY A 159 5.35 -2.74 -1.57
C GLY A 159 5.93 -3.46 -0.36
N SER A 160 5.15 -3.57 0.72
CA SER A 160 5.55 -4.28 1.94
C SER A 160 5.87 -5.77 1.69
N GLY A 161 5.19 -6.36 0.71
CA GLY A 161 5.37 -7.76 0.35
C GLY A 161 6.76 -8.06 -0.21
N VAL A 162 7.28 -7.22 -1.08
CA VAL A 162 8.63 -7.34 -1.65
C VAL A 162 9.66 -7.29 -0.53
N THR A 163 9.51 -6.37 0.40
CA THR A 163 10.40 -6.21 1.56
C THR A 163 10.40 -7.46 2.45
N ILE A 164 9.24 -8.01 2.79
CA ILE A 164 9.15 -9.23 3.61
C ILE A 164 9.79 -10.43 2.92
N LEU A 165 9.52 -10.60 1.62
CA LEU A 165 10.04 -11.73 0.86
C LEU A 165 11.56 -11.64 0.64
N ALA A 166 12.09 -10.47 0.35
CA ALA A 166 13.52 -10.25 0.12
C ALA A 166 14.30 -10.24 1.44
N LEU A 167 13.96 -9.30 2.34
CA LEU A 167 14.73 -9.10 3.58
C LEU A 167 14.47 -10.15 4.66
N GLY A 168 13.28 -10.76 4.66
CA GLY A 168 12.90 -11.72 5.69
C GLY A 168 13.89 -12.89 5.86
N ALA A 169 14.47 -13.38 4.75
CA ALA A 169 15.46 -14.45 4.77
C ALA A 169 16.77 -14.03 5.43
N ILE A 170 17.17 -12.77 5.26
CA ILE A 170 18.43 -12.23 5.78
C ILE A 170 18.26 -11.81 7.24
N LEU A 171 17.16 -11.13 7.55
CA LEU A 171 16.94 -10.51 8.87
C LEU A 171 16.51 -11.50 9.95
N TYR A 172 15.77 -12.57 9.58
CA TYR A 172 15.28 -13.54 10.56
C TYR A 172 16.40 -14.31 11.28
N PRO A 173 17.39 -14.91 10.57
CA PRO A 173 18.52 -15.55 11.23
C PRO A 173 19.30 -14.60 12.15
N ILE A 174 19.51 -13.37 11.73
CA ILE A 174 20.25 -12.35 12.49
C ILE A 174 19.58 -12.05 13.83
N LEU A 175 18.25 -11.90 13.83
CA LEU A 175 17.48 -11.69 15.06
C LEU A 175 17.59 -12.90 16.00
N ILE A 176 17.57 -14.12 15.46
CA ILE A 176 17.73 -15.35 16.26
C ILE A 176 19.14 -15.46 16.84
N GLU A 177 20.17 -15.18 16.05
CA GLU A 177 21.57 -15.17 16.50
C GLU A 177 21.82 -14.14 17.61
N ASP A 178 21.14 -12.97 17.53
CA ASP A 178 21.21 -11.94 18.57
C ASP A 178 20.33 -12.27 19.80
N GLY A 179 19.72 -13.45 19.86
CA GLY A 179 19.01 -13.96 21.02
C GLY A 179 17.54 -13.57 21.11
N TYR A 180 16.95 -12.97 20.07
CA TYR A 180 15.52 -12.69 20.04
C TYR A 180 14.71 -13.99 19.85
N SER A 181 13.54 -14.06 20.49
CA SER A 181 12.66 -15.22 20.34
C SER A 181 12.12 -15.34 18.90
N LYS A 182 11.89 -16.57 18.43
CA LYS A 182 11.30 -16.84 17.11
C LYS A 182 9.99 -16.07 16.90
N LYS A 183 9.13 -16.02 17.92
CA LYS A 183 7.86 -15.32 17.89
C LYS A 183 8.05 -13.81 17.71
N PHE A 184 8.96 -13.20 18.46
CA PHE A 184 9.27 -11.78 18.34
C PHE A 184 9.83 -11.44 16.95
N SER A 185 10.79 -12.24 16.46
CA SER A 185 11.46 -12.02 15.17
C SER A 185 10.47 -12.09 14.00
N LEU A 186 9.55 -13.06 14.00
CA LEU A 186 8.46 -13.16 13.02
C LEU A 186 7.55 -11.93 13.06
N GLY A 187 7.10 -11.55 14.26
CA GLY A 187 6.22 -10.39 14.44
C GLY A 187 6.88 -9.08 14.01
N LEU A 188 8.16 -8.89 14.37
CA LEU A 188 8.92 -7.70 13.99
C LEU A 188 9.05 -7.57 12.48
N ILE A 189 9.51 -8.59 11.76
CA ILE A 189 9.72 -8.52 10.31
C ILE A 189 8.39 -8.33 9.58
N THR A 190 7.34 -9.06 9.99
CA THR A 190 5.99 -8.93 9.41
C THR A 190 5.46 -7.50 9.55
N THR A 191 5.71 -6.86 10.70
CA THR A 191 5.25 -5.50 10.98
C THR A 191 6.13 -4.45 10.33
N ALA A 192 7.45 -4.63 10.38
CA ALA A 192 8.40 -3.68 9.81
C ALA A 192 8.28 -3.56 8.29
N GLY A 193 7.83 -4.63 7.62
CA GLY A 193 7.66 -4.64 6.17
C GLY A 193 6.74 -3.54 5.62
N SER A 194 5.80 -2.99 6.40
CA SER A 194 4.91 -1.93 5.94
C SER A 194 5.30 -0.51 6.39
N ILE A 195 6.21 -0.34 7.33
CA ILE A 195 6.55 0.98 7.92
C ILE A 195 7.06 1.97 6.86
N GLY A 196 7.63 1.48 5.77
CA GLY A 196 8.15 2.32 4.70
C GLY A 196 7.12 3.01 3.81
N LEU A 197 5.84 2.64 3.90
CA LEU A 197 4.80 3.16 3.00
C LEU A 197 4.53 4.67 3.20
N LEU A 198 4.86 5.24 4.35
CA LEU A 198 4.80 6.68 4.61
C LEU A 198 6.11 7.42 4.30
N PHE A 199 7.24 6.71 4.15
CA PHE A 199 8.52 7.35 3.84
C PHE A 199 8.63 7.72 2.37
N PRO A 200 9.14 8.93 2.01
CA PRO A 200 9.39 9.28 0.61
C PRO A 200 10.53 8.42 0.00
N PRO A 201 10.42 8.08 -1.27
CA PRO A 201 9.34 8.30 -2.24
C PRO A 201 8.33 7.14 -2.25
N SER A 202 7.31 7.19 -1.44
CA SER A 202 6.32 6.11 -1.31
C SER A 202 5.35 6.09 -2.49
N LEU A 203 5.20 4.93 -3.11
CA LEU A 203 4.25 4.68 -4.19
C LEU A 203 2.78 4.91 -3.75
N PRO A 204 2.31 4.38 -2.62
CA PRO A 204 0.97 4.67 -2.11
C PRO A 204 0.71 6.16 -1.88
N ALA A 205 1.69 6.91 -1.38
CA ALA A 205 1.54 8.34 -1.16
C ALA A 205 1.41 9.11 -2.49
N ILE A 206 2.11 8.70 -3.54
CA ILE A 206 1.97 9.28 -4.89
C ILE A 206 0.55 9.02 -5.42
N ILE A 207 0.07 7.76 -5.36
CA ILE A 207 -1.25 7.39 -5.85
C ILE A 207 -2.34 8.10 -5.04
N TYR A 208 -2.20 8.17 -3.72
CA TYR A 208 -3.12 8.92 -2.87
C TYR A 208 -3.19 10.39 -3.29
N SER A 209 -2.05 11.01 -3.49
CA SER A 209 -1.96 12.42 -3.87
C SER A 209 -2.67 12.71 -5.18
N VAL A 210 -2.49 11.85 -6.18
CA VAL A 210 -3.18 11.97 -7.47
C VAL A 210 -4.69 11.78 -7.32
N THR A 211 -5.11 10.77 -6.54
CA THR A 211 -6.52 10.46 -6.33
C THR A 211 -7.24 11.54 -5.54
N ALA A 212 -6.58 12.12 -4.54
CA ALA A 212 -7.13 13.18 -3.69
C ALA A 212 -6.92 14.60 -4.25
N GLY A 213 -6.16 14.76 -5.35
CA GLY A 213 -5.85 16.07 -5.93
C GLY A 213 -4.93 16.94 -5.06
N ILE A 214 -4.06 16.34 -4.24
CA ILE A 214 -3.07 17.03 -3.39
C ILE A 214 -1.65 16.92 -3.95
N ASN A 215 -0.76 17.81 -3.49
CA ASN A 215 0.63 17.76 -3.92
C ASN A 215 1.40 16.63 -3.22
N PRO A 216 2.01 15.68 -3.95
CA PRO A 216 2.80 14.59 -3.36
C PRO A 216 3.97 15.07 -2.49
N LEU A 217 4.63 16.18 -2.86
CA LEU A 217 5.76 16.70 -2.11
C LEU A 217 5.35 17.22 -0.72
N ASP A 218 4.16 17.81 -0.61
CA ASP A 218 3.65 18.28 0.67
C ASP A 218 3.25 17.09 1.57
N LEU A 219 2.69 16.04 0.97
CA LEU A 219 2.43 14.79 1.68
C LEU A 219 3.73 14.13 2.17
N PHE A 220 4.79 14.11 1.37
CA PHE A 220 6.10 13.60 1.78
C PHE A 220 6.71 14.40 2.93
N LYS A 221 6.63 15.74 2.88
CA LYS A 221 7.14 16.61 3.95
C LYS A 221 6.42 16.39 5.27
N GLN A 222 5.10 16.40 5.25
CA GLN A 222 4.29 16.26 6.47
C GLN A 222 4.20 14.81 6.96
N GLY A 223 4.24 13.84 6.06
CA GLY A 223 4.21 12.40 6.38
C GLY A 223 5.51 11.87 6.98
N PHE A 224 6.65 12.56 6.77
CA PHE A 224 7.96 12.10 7.25
C PHE A 224 8.01 11.98 8.78
N LEU A 225 7.53 12.97 9.52
CA LEU A 225 7.54 12.94 11.00
C LEU A 225 6.64 11.82 11.57
N PRO A 226 5.38 11.64 11.12
CA PRO A 226 4.56 10.48 11.48
C PRO A 226 5.22 9.13 11.15
N ALA A 227 5.88 9.02 9.99
CA ALA A 227 6.59 7.81 9.61
C ALA A 227 7.74 7.47 10.59
N VAL A 228 8.58 8.46 10.93
CA VAL A 228 9.62 8.31 11.95
C VAL A 228 9.03 7.96 13.31
N PHE A 229 7.92 8.58 13.69
CA PHE A 229 7.23 8.27 14.94
C PHE A 229 6.77 6.80 14.99
N LEU A 230 6.12 6.28 13.94
CA LEU A 230 5.71 4.87 13.89
C LEU A 230 6.90 3.90 13.92
N LEU A 231 8.01 4.27 13.27
CA LEU A 231 9.27 3.53 13.34
C LEU A 231 9.77 3.46 14.79
N LEU A 232 9.83 4.61 15.47
CA LEU A 232 10.28 4.70 16.86
C LEU A 232 9.38 3.91 17.82
N VAL A 233 8.07 3.91 17.60
CA VAL A 233 7.11 3.13 18.41
C VAL A 233 7.45 1.63 18.35
N VAL A 234 7.74 1.10 17.16
CA VAL A 234 8.14 -0.31 17.00
C VAL A 234 9.52 -0.57 17.61
N PHE A 235 10.47 0.35 17.44
CA PHE A 235 11.80 0.24 18.02
C PHE A 235 11.77 0.23 19.55
N VAL A 236 11.04 1.15 20.18
CA VAL A 236 10.88 1.23 21.65
C VAL A 236 10.27 -0.05 22.22
N TYR A 237 9.28 -0.61 21.52
CA TYR A 237 8.75 -1.92 21.91
C TYR A 237 9.81 -3.02 21.83
N GLY A 238 10.64 -3.00 20.79
CA GLY A 238 11.76 -3.94 20.66
C GLY A 238 12.76 -3.85 21.81
N LEU A 239 13.01 -2.65 22.35
CA LEU A 239 13.84 -2.45 23.53
C LEU A 239 13.27 -3.11 24.79
N GLN A 240 11.95 -3.19 24.91
CA GLN A 240 11.28 -3.83 26.07
C GLN A 240 11.29 -5.36 25.97
N SER A 241 11.57 -5.92 24.80
CA SER A 241 11.72 -7.36 24.63
C SER A 241 12.94 -7.81 25.42
N LYS A 242 12.74 -8.67 26.43
CA LYS A 242 13.77 -9.08 27.43
C LYS A 242 14.96 -9.86 26.86
N SER A 243 15.08 -10.01 25.59
CA SER A 243 16.20 -10.66 24.90
C SER A 243 17.36 -9.70 24.64
N PHE A 244 17.74 -8.89 25.64
CA PHE A 244 19.01 -8.19 25.58
C PHE A 244 20.13 -9.24 25.72
N SER A 245 20.56 -9.81 24.61
CA SER A 245 21.86 -10.44 24.56
C SER A 245 22.91 -9.36 24.88
N SER A 246 23.72 -9.63 25.90
CA SER A 246 24.76 -8.70 26.35
C SER A 246 25.95 -8.61 25.39
N ASN A 247 25.80 -9.00 24.13
CA ASN A 247 26.79 -8.81 23.09
C ASN A 247 26.87 -7.31 22.77
N LYS A 248 27.47 -6.56 23.70
CA LYS A 248 27.90 -5.18 23.48
C LYS A 248 29.03 -5.23 22.45
N HIS A 249 28.68 -5.11 21.17
CA HIS A 249 29.69 -4.80 20.17
C HIS A 249 30.26 -3.41 20.51
N ALA A 250 31.51 -3.38 20.98
CA ALA A 250 32.19 -2.12 21.17
C ALA A 250 32.29 -1.39 19.83
N PHE A 251 31.99 -0.12 19.83
CA PHE A 251 32.12 0.71 18.61
C PHE A 251 33.56 0.63 18.09
N ASN A 252 33.73 0.16 16.88
CA ASN A 252 35.03 0.10 16.22
C ASN A 252 35.07 1.09 15.05
N PHE A 253 35.76 2.21 15.24
CA PHE A 253 35.86 3.26 14.25
C PHE A 253 36.42 2.78 12.90
N LYS A 254 37.43 1.88 12.92
CA LYS A 254 37.99 1.32 11.67
C LYS A 254 36.97 0.50 10.89
N SER A 255 36.17 -0.29 11.59
CA SER A 255 35.09 -1.09 10.98
C SER A 255 34.00 -0.17 10.42
N ALA A 256 33.61 0.87 11.17
CA ALA A 256 32.61 1.85 10.72
C ALA A 256 33.07 2.59 9.45
N VAL A 257 34.30 3.09 9.42
CA VAL A 257 34.84 3.76 8.22
C VAL A 257 34.95 2.82 7.03
N LYS A 258 35.30 1.56 7.24
CA LYS A 258 35.34 0.55 6.18
C LYS A 258 33.94 0.31 5.62
N SER A 259 32.96 0.06 6.48
CA SER A 259 31.56 -0.17 6.07
C SER A 259 30.94 1.05 5.39
N ILE A 260 31.25 2.28 5.84
CA ILE A 260 30.82 3.52 5.15
C ILE A 260 31.39 3.56 3.73
N LYS A 261 32.65 3.18 3.53
CA LYS A 261 33.23 3.13 2.19
C LYS A 261 32.58 2.07 1.30
N GLU A 262 32.30 0.89 1.85
CA GLU A 262 31.65 -0.20 1.14
C GLU A 262 30.21 0.15 0.75
N ALA A 263 29.47 0.83 1.61
CA ALA A 263 28.08 1.23 1.37
C ALA A 263 27.94 2.71 0.94
N SER A 264 29.03 3.36 0.51
CA SER A 264 29.01 4.80 0.22
C SER A 264 28.04 5.18 -0.89
N TRP A 265 27.96 4.36 -1.92
CA TRP A 265 27.06 4.60 -3.05
C TRP A 265 25.60 4.44 -2.68
N GLU A 266 25.27 3.46 -1.83
CA GLU A 266 23.89 3.26 -1.37
C GLU A 266 23.43 4.35 -0.38
N ILE A 267 24.34 4.84 0.46
CA ILE A 267 24.06 5.94 1.40
C ILE A 267 23.71 7.23 0.64
N ILE A 268 24.23 7.40 -0.57
CA ILE A 268 23.90 8.56 -1.42
C ILE A 268 22.45 8.49 -1.91
N ILE A 269 21.84 7.31 -2.04
CA ILE A 269 20.48 7.16 -2.57
C ILE A 269 19.44 8.00 -1.80
N PRO A 270 19.26 7.82 -0.48
CA PRO A 270 18.31 8.65 0.28
C PRO A 270 18.68 10.15 0.26
N ILE A 271 19.94 10.47 0.26
CA ILE A 271 20.41 11.86 0.18
C ILE A 271 20.04 12.46 -1.18
N LEU A 272 20.26 11.74 -2.27
CA LEU A 272 19.88 12.16 -3.62
C LEU A 272 18.38 12.42 -3.73
N ILE A 273 17.57 11.52 -3.21
CA ILE A 273 16.11 11.66 -3.21
C ILE A 273 15.68 12.90 -2.42
N ILE A 274 16.16 13.02 -1.17
CA ILE A 274 15.82 14.14 -0.30
C ILE A 274 16.30 15.47 -0.91
N ALA A 275 17.55 15.51 -1.36
CA ALA A 275 18.11 16.73 -1.96
C ALA A 275 17.39 17.14 -3.24
N SER A 276 17.08 16.21 -4.14
CA SER A 276 16.41 16.55 -5.41
C SER A 276 14.95 16.96 -5.21
N LEU A 277 14.20 16.27 -4.34
CA LEU A 277 12.77 16.55 -4.12
C LEU A 277 12.54 17.82 -3.28
N PHE A 278 13.28 17.98 -2.17
CA PHE A 278 12.99 19.07 -1.22
C PHE A 278 13.71 20.37 -1.54
N SER A 279 14.76 20.36 -2.37
CA SER A 279 15.38 21.59 -2.87
C SER A 279 14.56 22.29 -3.97
N GLY A 280 13.57 21.59 -4.56
CA GLY A 280 12.84 22.07 -5.73
C GLY A 280 13.66 22.03 -7.03
N PHE A 281 14.84 21.42 -7.01
CA PHE A 281 15.72 21.31 -8.18
C PHE A 281 15.17 20.37 -9.25
N ALA A 282 14.46 19.32 -8.86
CA ALA A 282 13.90 18.33 -9.75
C ALA A 282 12.42 18.09 -9.45
N THR A 283 11.65 17.87 -10.51
CA THR A 283 10.28 17.32 -10.42
C THR A 283 10.31 15.87 -9.92
N LEU A 284 9.16 15.35 -9.53
CA LEU A 284 9.06 13.96 -9.05
C LEU A 284 9.55 12.95 -10.11
N VAL A 285 9.25 13.17 -11.38
CA VAL A 285 9.66 12.31 -12.50
C VAL A 285 11.16 12.40 -12.77
N GLU A 286 11.71 13.62 -12.75
CA GLU A 286 13.13 13.82 -12.93
C GLU A 286 13.94 13.20 -11.80
N CYS A 287 13.47 13.33 -10.55
CA CYS A 287 14.07 12.63 -9.41
C CYS A 287 14.04 11.11 -9.60
N ALA A 288 12.92 10.56 -10.05
CA ALA A 288 12.80 9.13 -10.33
C ALA A 288 13.76 8.68 -11.44
N ALA A 289 13.87 9.45 -12.52
CA ALA A 289 14.79 9.16 -13.63
C ALA A 289 16.26 9.23 -13.19
N LEU A 290 16.63 10.25 -12.41
CA LEU A 290 17.97 10.37 -11.81
C LEU A 290 18.28 9.18 -10.91
N LEU A 291 17.30 8.73 -10.11
CA LEU A 291 17.47 7.59 -9.22
C LEU A 291 17.72 6.30 -10.00
N VAL A 292 16.91 5.99 -11.02
CA VAL A 292 17.12 4.79 -11.85
C VAL A 292 18.48 4.82 -12.53
N PHE A 293 18.82 5.97 -13.14
CA PHE A 293 20.12 6.14 -13.77
C PHE A 293 21.27 5.88 -12.78
N TYR A 294 21.18 6.46 -11.58
CA TYR A 294 22.15 6.28 -10.51
C TYR A 294 22.25 4.82 -10.07
N VAL A 295 21.12 4.16 -9.82
CA VAL A 295 21.08 2.75 -9.38
C VAL A 295 21.66 1.83 -10.45
N VAL A 296 21.29 2.02 -11.73
CA VAL A 296 21.87 1.24 -12.83
C VAL A 296 23.39 1.43 -12.88
N LEU A 297 23.87 2.67 -12.78
CA LEU A 297 25.29 2.96 -12.79
C LEU A 297 26.00 2.27 -11.61
N VAL A 298 25.45 2.32 -10.42
CA VAL A 298 26.05 1.74 -9.22
C VAL A 298 26.00 0.23 -9.25
N GLU A 299 24.84 -0.38 -9.46
CA GLU A 299 24.67 -1.84 -9.31
C GLU A 299 25.18 -2.63 -10.52
N VAL A 300 25.13 -2.05 -11.72
CA VAL A 300 25.56 -2.74 -12.95
C VAL A 300 27.03 -2.44 -13.28
N VAL A 301 27.48 -1.18 -13.13
CA VAL A 301 28.82 -0.78 -13.58
C VAL A 301 29.83 -0.80 -12.43
N VAL A 302 29.49 -0.23 -11.26
CA VAL A 302 30.42 -0.10 -10.13
C VAL A 302 30.54 -1.41 -9.35
N TYR A 303 29.43 -1.92 -8.81
CA TYR A 303 29.43 -3.15 -8.00
C TYR A 303 29.32 -4.42 -8.84
N LYS A 304 28.68 -4.34 -10.00
CA LYS A 304 28.44 -5.49 -10.89
C LYS A 304 27.62 -6.59 -10.23
N ASP A 305 26.71 -6.21 -9.37
CA ASP A 305 25.79 -7.12 -8.69
C ASP A 305 24.72 -7.63 -9.64
N ILE A 306 24.33 -6.80 -10.62
CA ILE A 306 23.33 -7.10 -11.64
C ILE A 306 24.00 -7.17 -13.00
N THR A 307 23.79 -8.28 -13.70
CA THR A 307 24.28 -8.46 -15.08
C THR A 307 23.30 -7.82 -16.09
N PHE A 308 23.82 -7.42 -17.25
CA PHE A 308 22.96 -6.89 -18.33
C PHE A 308 21.88 -7.88 -18.77
N GLU A 309 22.11 -9.17 -18.63
CA GLU A 309 21.17 -10.24 -18.97
C GLU A 309 19.99 -10.33 -18.00
N GLU A 310 20.14 -9.88 -16.75
CA GLU A 310 19.11 -9.88 -15.72
C GLU A 310 18.18 -8.67 -15.81
N ILE A 311 18.65 -7.54 -16.36
CA ILE A 311 17.87 -6.30 -16.46
C ILE A 311 16.51 -6.50 -17.13
N PRO A 312 16.37 -7.21 -18.26
CA PRO A 312 15.07 -7.44 -18.90
C PRO A 312 14.08 -8.17 -17.97
N LYS A 313 14.55 -9.14 -17.19
CA LYS A 313 13.70 -9.87 -16.21
C LYS A 313 13.23 -8.94 -15.11
N ILE A 314 14.10 -8.08 -14.57
CA ILE A 314 13.76 -7.09 -13.55
C ILE A 314 12.72 -6.10 -14.09
N ILE A 315 12.90 -5.62 -15.32
CA ILE A 315 11.94 -4.72 -16.00
C ILE A 315 10.58 -5.41 -16.17
N ILE A 316 10.53 -6.68 -16.56
CA ILE A 316 9.28 -7.43 -16.72
C ILE A 316 8.57 -7.56 -15.39
N ASN A 317 9.28 -7.94 -14.32
CA ASN A 317 8.70 -8.06 -12.98
C ASN A 317 8.13 -6.73 -12.47
N CYS A 318 8.90 -5.65 -12.61
CA CYS A 318 8.47 -4.30 -12.29
C CYS A 318 7.24 -3.88 -13.10
N SER A 319 7.29 -4.06 -14.43
CA SER A 319 6.21 -3.68 -15.34
C SER A 319 4.93 -4.46 -15.08
N THR A 320 5.03 -5.72 -14.65
CA THR A 320 3.86 -6.54 -14.28
C THR A 320 3.15 -5.96 -13.07
N LEU A 321 3.89 -5.58 -12.02
CA LEU A 321 3.32 -4.97 -10.83
C LEU A 321 2.72 -3.61 -11.14
N VAL A 322 3.50 -2.73 -11.77
CA VAL A 322 3.08 -1.35 -12.07
C VAL A 322 1.91 -1.33 -13.06
N GLY A 323 1.97 -2.17 -14.10
CA GLY A 323 0.88 -2.31 -15.07
C GLY A 323 -0.42 -2.73 -14.41
N GLY A 324 -0.36 -3.68 -13.47
CA GLY A 324 -1.51 -4.08 -12.67
C GLY A 324 -2.11 -2.91 -11.87
N VAL A 325 -1.27 -2.12 -11.20
CA VAL A 325 -1.71 -0.94 -10.45
C VAL A 325 -2.32 0.13 -11.36
N LEU A 326 -1.68 0.44 -12.49
CA LEU A 326 -2.17 1.47 -13.43
C LEU A 326 -3.49 1.07 -14.10
N ILE A 327 -3.68 -0.20 -14.42
CA ILE A 327 -4.96 -0.72 -14.95
C ILE A 327 -6.07 -0.58 -13.90
N ILE A 328 -5.80 -0.97 -12.64
CA ILE A 328 -6.76 -0.80 -11.55
C ILE A 328 -7.13 0.69 -11.42
N LEU A 329 -6.13 1.57 -11.41
CA LEU A 329 -6.33 3.02 -11.30
C LEU A 329 -7.21 3.56 -12.44
N GLY A 330 -6.95 3.14 -13.68
CA GLY A 330 -7.72 3.58 -14.85
C GLY A 330 -9.21 3.26 -14.74
N PHE A 331 -9.55 2.00 -14.45
CA PHE A 331 -10.95 1.59 -14.33
C PHE A 331 -11.62 2.13 -13.07
N ALA A 332 -10.88 2.28 -11.98
CA ALA A 332 -11.41 2.84 -10.76
C ALA A 332 -11.78 4.32 -10.88
N MET A 333 -11.01 5.10 -11.64
CA MET A 333 -11.37 6.50 -11.93
C MET A 333 -12.65 6.60 -12.76
N GLY A 334 -12.86 5.67 -13.71
CA GLY A 334 -14.13 5.55 -14.42
C GLY A 334 -15.29 5.25 -13.46
N PHE A 335 -15.11 4.31 -12.53
CA PHE A 335 -16.11 4.01 -11.51
C PHE A 335 -16.34 5.18 -10.55
N THR A 336 -15.27 5.90 -10.17
CA THR A 336 -15.38 7.11 -9.36
C THR A 336 -16.16 8.21 -10.08
N GLY A 337 -15.95 8.37 -11.40
CA GLY A 337 -16.75 9.27 -12.22
C GLY A 337 -18.24 8.99 -12.06
N TYR A 338 -18.66 7.73 -12.20
CA TYR A 338 -20.04 7.31 -11.93
C TYR A 338 -20.50 7.69 -10.51
N LEU A 339 -19.69 7.41 -9.48
CA LEU A 339 -20.07 7.71 -8.09
C LEU A 339 -20.29 9.23 -7.87
N VAL A 340 -19.50 10.06 -8.53
CA VAL A 340 -19.65 11.53 -8.48
C VAL A 340 -20.94 11.97 -9.19
N ASP A 341 -21.18 11.47 -10.40
CA ASP A 341 -22.38 11.81 -11.18
C ASP A 341 -23.67 11.34 -10.49
N ALA A 342 -23.65 10.16 -9.87
CA ALA A 342 -24.74 9.63 -9.06
C ALA A 342 -24.87 10.29 -7.66
N GLN A 343 -24.01 11.28 -7.37
CA GLN A 343 -23.97 12.02 -6.09
C GLN A 343 -23.83 11.12 -4.86
N VAL A 344 -23.20 9.95 -5.01
CA VAL A 344 -23.00 9.00 -3.90
C VAL A 344 -22.26 9.64 -2.73
N PRO A 345 -21.15 10.40 -2.93
CA PRO A 345 -20.46 11.06 -1.82
C PRO A 345 -21.36 12.01 -1.04
N LEU A 346 -22.24 12.76 -1.72
CA LEU A 346 -23.21 13.67 -1.06
C LEU A 346 -24.26 12.90 -0.25
N LYS A 347 -24.76 11.79 -0.78
CA LYS A 347 -25.73 10.94 -0.06
C LYS A 347 -25.11 10.34 1.21
N ILE A 348 -23.86 9.88 1.12
CA ILE A 348 -23.11 9.40 2.28
C ILE A 348 -22.86 10.55 3.28
N LEU A 349 -22.53 11.75 2.78
CA LEU A 349 -22.34 12.93 3.62
C LEU A 349 -23.60 13.25 4.42
N HIS A 350 -24.77 13.30 3.79
CA HIS A 350 -26.04 13.55 4.50
C HIS A 350 -26.34 12.48 5.56
N PHE A 351 -26.08 11.21 5.25
CA PHE A 351 -26.26 10.12 6.22
C PHE A 351 -25.30 10.27 7.41
N VAL A 352 -24.03 10.57 7.16
CA VAL A 352 -23.04 10.78 8.22
C VAL A 352 -23.37 12.01 9.05
N GLN A 353 -23.78 13.12 8.44
CA GLN A 353 -24.21 14.35 9.14
C GLN A 353 -25.37 14.11 10.10
N SER A 354 -26.35 13.28 9.70
CA SER A 354 -27.48 12.94 10.56
C SER A 354 -27.10 12.04 11.76
N SER A 355 -25.98 11.31 11.65
CA SER A 355 -25.59 10.30 12.63
C SER A 355 -24.39 10.72 13.48
N ILE A 356 -23.49 11.56 12.95
CA ILE A 356 -22.23 11.94 13.58
C ILE A 356 -22.09 13.47 13.58
N SER A 357 -22.08 14.08 14.75
CA SER A 357 -21.89 15.52 14.93
C SER A 357 -20.47 15.92 15.36
N SER A 358 -19.65 14.98 15.80
CA SER A 358 -18.33 15.24 16.35
C SER A 358 -17.19 14.79 15.41
N LYS A 359 -16.23 15.69 15.17
CA LYS A 359 -14.97 15.40 14.45
C LYS A 359 -14.23 14.19 15.04
N ILE A 360 -14.22 14.07 16.37
CA ILE A 360 -13.54 12.98 17.09
C ILE A 360 -14.21 11.64 16.78
N ILE A 361 -15.54 11.59 16.82
CA ILE A 361 -16.32 10.36 16.53
C ILE A 361 -16.17 9.99 15.06
N PHE A 362 -16.17 10.96 14.15
CA PHE A 362 -15.93 10.73 12.73
C PHE A 362 -14.54 10.09 12.50
N LEU A 363 -13.49 10.63 13.10
CA LEU A 363 -12.14 10.07 13.00
C LEU A 363 -12.04 8.65 13.58
N LEU A 364 -12.75 8.36 14.67
CA LEU A 364 -12.80 7.01 15.24
C LEU A 364 -13.47 6.03 14.26
N ALA A 365 -14.63 6.41 13.73
CA ALA A 365 -15.33 5.61 12.73
C ALA A 365 -14.48 5.40 11.47
N LEU A 366 -13.77 6.45 11.02
CA LEU A 366 -12.84 6.38 9.91
C LEU A 366 -11.68 5.40 10.18
N ASN A 367 -11.04 5.46 11.36
CA ASN A 367 -9.97 4.53 11.71
C ASN A 367 -10.47 3.08 11.68
N ILE A 368 -11.65 2.79 12.25
CA ILE A 368 -12.24 1.44 12.23
C ILE A 368 -12.52 0.99 10.80
N LEU A 369 -13.11 1.87 9.98
CA LEU A 369 -13.40 1.58 8.56
C LEU A 369 -12.11 1.25 7.80
N LEU A 370 -11.08 2.07 7.95
CA LEU A 370 -9.80 1.90 7.25
C LEU A 370 -9.05 0.64 7.71
N LEU A 371 -9.15 0.25 8.98
CA LEU A 371 -8.63 -1.02 9.47
C LEU A 371 -9.31 -2.22 8.81
N ILE A 372 -10.63 -2.19 8.70
CA ILE A 372 -11.41 -3.25 8.04
C ILE A 372 -11.02 -3.33 6.56
N ILE A 373 -10.94 -2.19 5.87
CA ILE A 373 -10.55 -2.12 4.46
C ILE A 373 -9.12 -2.65 4.28
N GLY A 374 -8.16 -2.17 5.06
CA GLY A 374 -6.76 -2.58 4.98
C GLY A 374 -6.51 -4.05 5.32
N CYS A 375 -7.42 -4.68 6.11
CA CYS A 375 -7.37 -6.11 6.34
C CYS A 375 -7.76 -6.94 5.10
N ILE A 376 -8.64 -6.40 4.23
CA ILE A 376 -9.26 -7.14 3.12
C ILE A 376 -8.61 -6.79 1.77
N MET A 377 -8.22 -5.54 1.58
CA MET A 377 -7.75 -4.98 0.31
C MET A 377 -6.27 -4.59 0.40
N ASP A 378 -5.62 -4.56 -0.76
CA ASP A 378 -4.31 -3.92 -0.90
C ASP A 378 -4.41 -2.38 -0.86
N VAL A 379 -3.28 -1.72 -0.57
CA VAL A 379 -3.25 -0.26 -0.39
C VAL A 379 -3.64 0.49 -1.66
N PHE A 380 -3.25 0.00 -2.82
CA PHE A 380 -3.51 0.68 -4.09
C PHE A 380 -5.01 0.68 -4.40
N SER A 381 -5.64 -0.49 -4.35
CA SER A 381 -7.08 -0.64 -4.53
C SER A 381 -7.89 0.14 -3.49
N ALA A 382 -7.44 0.12 -2.23
CA ALA A 382 -8.11 0.86 -1.16
C ALA A 382 -8.05 2.38 -1.38
N ILE A 383 -6.87 2.93 -1.76
CA ILE A 383 -6.75 4.36 -2.05
C ILE A 383 -7.73 4.76 -3.15
N ILE A 384 -7.73 4.03 -4.25
CA ILE A 384 -8.45 4.40 -5.45
C ILE A 384 -9.98 4.37 -5.24
N VAL A 385 -10.46 3.38 -4.49
CA VAL A 385 -11.91 3.20 -4.24
C VAL A 385 -12.42 4.07 -3.10
N VAL A 386 -11.64 4.17 -2.02
CA VAL A 386 -12.14 4.74 -0.77
C VAL A 386 -11.88 6.25 -0.66
N VAL A 387 -10.73 6.72 -1.16
CA VAL A 387 -10.35 8.14 -1.02
C VAL A 387 -11.40 9.09 -1.61
N PRO A 388 -11.93 8.86 -2.84
CA PRO A 388 -12.95 9.74 -3.40
C PRO A 388 -14.25 9.80 -2.56
N LEU A 389 -14.54 8.75 -1.81
CA LEU A 389 -15.74 8.69 -0.95
C LEU A 389 -15.52 9.42 0.38
N ILE A 390 -14.33 9.31 0.96
CA ILE A 390 -14.06 9.87 2.29
C ILE A 390 -13.51 11.30 2.27
N ALA A 391 -12.85 11.72 1.19
CA ALA A 391 -12.26 13.07 1.11
C ALA A 391 -13.31 14.20 1.26
N PRO A 392 -14.48 14.14 0.63
CA PRO A 392 -15.53 15.14 0.86
C PRO A 392 -16.05 15.13 2.30
N LEU A 393 -16.16 13.95 2.93
CA LEU A 393 -16.60 13.81 4.31
C LEU A 393 -15.59 14.45 5.27
N ALA A 394 -14.31 14.16 5.08
CA ALA A 394 -13.23 14.71 5.90
C ALA A 394 -13.14 16.23 5.79
N SER A 395 -13.32 16.77 4.58
CA SER A 395 -13.37 18.21 4.33
C SER A 395 -14.52 18.87 5.08
N TYR A 396 -15.71 18.24 5.11
CA TYR A 396 -16.86 18.74 5.89
C TYR A 396 -16.55 18.86 7.38
N PHE A 397 -15.83 17.86 7.96
CA PHE A 397 -15.41 17.91 9.37
C PHE A 397 -14.16 18.78 9.61
N GLY A 398 -13.69 19.53 8.63
CA GLY A 398 -12.52 20.40 8.72
C GLY A 398 -11.23 19.64 8.99
N ILE A 399 -11.07 18.46 8.38
CA ILE A 399 -9.83 17.68 8.43
C ILE A 399 -8.97 18.10 7.25
N ASP A 400 -7.71 18.43 7.53
CA ASP A 400 -6.73 18.76 6.50
C ASP A 400 -6.53 17.56 5.53
N PRO A 401 -6.52 17.78 4.20
CA PRO A 401 -6.39 16.70 3.22
C PRO A 401 -5.09 15.89 3.35
N ILE A 402 -3.98 16.53 3.76
CA ILE A 402 -2.70 15.83 3.94
C ILE A 402 -2.73 15.01 5.24
N HIS A 403 -3.34 15.55 6.30
CA HIS A 403 -3.54 14.79 7.53
C HIS A 403 -4.44 13.57 7.30
N LEU A 404 -5.50 13.71 6.49
CA LEU A 404 -6.32 12.57 6.06
C LEU A 404 -5.49 11.51 5.32
N ALA A 405 -4.59 11.93 4.43
CA ALA A 405 -3.70 11.03 3.70
C ALA A 405 -2.79 10.23 4.64
N ILE A 406 -2.22 10.90 5.64
CA ILE A 406 -1.36 10.28 6.65
C ILE A 406 -2.15 9.26 7.49
N ILE A 407 -3.35 9.64 7.97
CA ILE A 407 -4.25 8.74 8.69
C ILE A 407 -4.60 7.52 7.84
N PHE A 408 -4.92 7.75 6.57
CA PHE A 408 -5.30 6.70 5.63
C PHE A 408 -4.19 5.67 5.46
N ILE A 409 -2.99 6.11 5.06
CA ILE A 409 -1.86 5.22 4.81
C ILE A 409 -1.45 4.49 6.10
N ALA A 410 -1.37 5.19 7.24
CA ALA A 410 -1.01 4.59 8.52
C ALA A 410 -2.00 3.50 8.98
N ASN A 411 -3.30 3.69 8.75
CA ASN A 411 -4.31 2.68 9.04
C ASN A 411 -4.23 1.47 8.11
N LEU A 412 -3.98 1.68 6.81
CA LEU A 412 -3.80 0.57 5.88
C LEU A 412 -2.55 -0.26 6.20
N GLU A 413 -1.44 0.40 6.59
CA GLU A 413 -0.26 -0.29 7.10
C GLU A 413 -0.58 -1.19 8.30
N LEU A 414 -1.41 -0.69 9.21
CA LEU A 414 -1.89 -1.46 10.36
C LEU A 414 -2.84 -2.57 9.94
N GLY A 415 -3.71 -2.31 8.96
CA GLY A 415 -4.61 -3.30 8.35
C GLY A 415 -3.86 -4.50 7.76
N TYR A 416 -2.67 -4.30 7.20
CA TYR A 416 -1.84 -5.37 6.65
C TYR A 416 -1.37 -6.42 7.66
N ILE A 417 -1.35 -6.08 8.94
CA ILE A 417 -1.04 -7.00 10.05
C ILE A 417 -2.27 -7.37 10.88
N THR A 418 -3.47 -7.08 10.35
CA THR A 418 -4.75 -7.34 11.02
C THR A 418 -5.41 -8.63 10.47
N PRO A 419 -5.76 -9.61 11.32
CA PRO A 419 -6.57 -10.75 10.91
C PRO A 419 -7.95 -10.30 10.38
N PRO A 420 -8.62 -11.06 9.47
CA PRO A 420 -8.31 -12.44 9.09
C PRO A 420 -7.37 -12.58 7.89
N VAL A 421 -7.25 -11.59 7.00
CA VAL A 421 -6.43 -11.71 5.78
C VAL A 421 -5.07 -11.07 5.98
N GLY A 422 -5.01 -9.76 6.13
CA GLY A 422 -3.79 -8.97 6.30
C GLY A 422 -2.64 -9.39 5.37
N MET A 423 -2.37 -8.62 4.33
CA MET A 423 -1.44 -9.03 3.27
C MET A 423 -0.06 -9.45 3.80
N ASN A 424 0.48 -8.71 4.79
CA ASN A 424 1.77 -9.04 5.39
C ASN A 424 1.74 -10.35 6.18
N LEU A 425 0.62 -10.69 6.80
CA LEU A 425 0.45 -11.95 7.52
C LEU A 425 0.56 -13.14 6.58
N TYR A 426 -0.13 -13.04 5.42
CA TYR A 426 -0.09 -14.09 4.40
C TYR A 426 1.32 -14.25 3.81
N LEU A 427 1.97 -13.14 3.43
CA LEU A 427 3.31 -13.18 2.85
C LEU A 427 4.36 -13.68 3.84
N SER A 428 4.24 -13.35 5.11
CA SER A 428 5.09 -13.89 6.17
C SER A 428 4.86 -15.37 6.40
N SER A 429 3.60 -15.84 6.40
CA SER A 429 3.26 -17.26 6.48
C SER A 429 3.94 -18.04 5.35
N TYR A 430 3.84 -17.54 4.12
CA TYR A 430 4.48 -18.12 2.95
C TYR A 430 6.03 -18.08 3.04
N ARG A 431 6.61 -16.92 3.42
CA ARG A 431 8.08 -16.73 3.45
C ARG A 431 8.77 -17.58 4.50
N PHE A 432 8.16 -17.68 5.68
CA PHE A 432 8.75 -18.39 6.83
C PHE A 432 8.23 -19.80 6.99
N GLU A 433 7.36 -20.28 6.10
CA GLU A 433 6.74 -21.61 6.15
C GLU A 433 6.09 -21.87 7.53
N LYS A 434 5.35 -20.88 8.03
CA LYS A 434 4.63 -20.95 9.29
C LYS A 434 3.14 -20.82 9.05
N ASP A 435 2.36 -21.56 9.87
CA ASP A 435 0.91 -21.50 9.88
C ASP A 435 0.41 -20.09 10.28
N MET A 436 -0.74 -19.70 9.74
CA MET A 436 -1.34 -18.39 9.98
C MET A 436 -1.56 -18.07 11.47
N PRO A 437 -2.06 -19.01 12.31
CA PRO A 437 -2.21 -18.77 13.75
C PRO A 437 -0.88 -18.38 14.45
N THR A 438 0.23 -18.99 14.05
CA THR A 438 1.56 -18.64 14.59
C THR A 438 1.96 -17.21 14.21
N ILE A 439 1.71 -16.81 12.96
CA ILE A 439 1.98 -15.44 12.51
C ILE A 439 1.07 -14.44 13.23
N TYR A 440 -0.24 -14.74 13.37
CA TYR A 440 -1.17 -13.88 14.12
C TYR A 440 -0.70 -13.68 15.56
N ALA A 441 -0.36 -14.77 16.25
CA ALA A 441 0.15 -14.69 17.62
C ALA A 441 1.46 -13.89 17.73
N ALA A 442 2.31 -13.92 16.70
CA ALA A 442 3.56 -13.18 16.66
C ALA A 442 3.35 -11.68 16.41
N THR A 443 2.40 -11.30 15.56
CA THR A 443 2.14 -9.91 15.17
C THR A 443 1.21 -9.16 16.12
N LEU A 444 0.38 -9.87 16.90
CA LEU A 444 -0.63 -9.26 17.77
C LEU A 444 -0.06 -8.19 18.74
N PRO A 445 1.08 -8.38 19.42
CA PRO A 445 1.65 -7.33 20.26
C PRO A 445 2.04 -6.08 19.46
N PHE A 446 2.61 -6.25 18.29
CA PHE A 446 2.98 -5.16 17.40
C PHE A 446 1.76 -4.40 16.86
N PHE A 447 0.67 -5.12 16.59
CA PHE A 447 -0.60 -4.52 16.20
C PHE A 447 -1.09 -3.52 17.24
N PHE A 448 -1.19 -3.92 18.52
CA PHE A 448 -1.68 -3.02 19.58
C PHE A 448 -0.79 -1.79 19.76
N ILE A 449 0.52 -1.95 19.68
CA ILE A 449 1.44 -0.84 19.84
C ILE A 449 1.36 0.12 18.65
N ARG A 450 1.27 -0.40 17.44
CA ARG A 450 1.07 0.42 16.24
C ARG A 450 -0.32 1.07 16.22
N LEU A 451 -1.36 0.39 16.73
CA LEU A 451 -2.69 0.97 16.88
C LEU A 451 -2.65 2.23 17.76
N ILE A 452 -1.95 2.16 18.88
CA ILE A 452 -1.74 3.34 19.75
C ILE A 452 -1.02 4.45 18.95
N GLY A 453 0.02 4.11 18.21
CA GLY A 453 0.75 5.05 17.35
C GLY A 453 -0.14 5.72 16.30
N VAL A 454 -0.99 4.95 15.61
CA VAL A 454 -1.94 5.46 14.62
C VAL A 454 -2.99 6.37 15.27
N LEU A 455 -3.52 5.99 16.44
CA LEU A 455 -4.44 6.85 17.19
C LEU A 455 -3.77 8.16 17.62
N MET A 456 -2.51 8.12 18.05
CA MET A 456 -1.76 9.34 18.36
C MET A 456 -1.60 10.24 17.13
N ILE A 457 -1.24 9.69 15.97
CA ILE A 457 -1.16 10.44 14.70
C ILE A 457 -2.52 11.03 14.32
N THR A 458 -3.60 10.29 14.57
CA THR A 458 -4.96 10.74 14.25
C THR A 458 -5.40 11.91 15.13
N TYR A 459 -5.13 11.87 16.44
CA TYR A 459 -5.74 12.79 17.39
C TYR A 459 -4.83 13.90 17.91
N ILE A 460 -3.51 13.66 18.01
CA ILE A 460 -2.59 14.70 18.55
C ILE A 460 -2.62 15.99 17.70
N PRO A 461 -2.62 15.95 16.36
CA PRO A 461 -2.68 17.18 15.56
C PRO A 461 -3.94 18.02 15.82
N LEU A 462 -5.04 17.41 16.27
CA LEU A 462 -6.26 18.15 16.58
C LEU A 462 -6.13 19.13 17.76
N PHE A 463 -5.13 18.96 18.60
CA PHE A 463 -4.87 19.86 19.71
C PHE A 463 -3.99 21.06 19.32
N PHE A 464 -3.43 21.05 18.11
CA PHE A 464 -2.54 22.09 17.60
C PHE A 464 -3.16 22.92 16.46
N TYR A 465 -4.32 22.47 15.95
CA TYR A 465 -5.15 23.13 14.95
C TYR A 465 -6.55 23.34 15.51
#